data_d592298f4241b9574b7212313071edbc
#
_entry.id   d592298f4241b9574b7212313071edbc
#
_cell.length_a   1.000
_cell.length_b   1.000
_cell.length_c   1.000
_cell.angle_alpha   90.00
_cell.angle_beta   90.00
_cell.angle_gamma   90.00
#
_symmetry.space_group_name_H-M   'P 1'
#
loop_
_entity.id
_entity.type
_entity.pdbx_description
1 polymer ?
#
loop_
_entity_poly.entity_id
_entity_poly.type
_entity_poly.pdbx_seq_one_letter_code
_entity_poly.pdbx_strand_id
1 'polypeptide(L)'
;MNRGGGGSSDRSKKWLGLRPGTLLALVAIAVLLVPLSVLSQPADSASPGGYLARLRSRFGLSQANLGEIDPTSETMRLATLGLKNVAVTLLWDRANHYKKVEDWTNLSAALEQMTKLQPNFYSVWDFQAHNLSYNISVEFDDYHDRYAWVMKGIEFLRQGIGLNQREPRLLGRMGWFIGQKIGKADEKKQYRRLFKADDDFHDRDRPGRTLPERDNWLVAREKYLAAQQLADSGAPLKTTALIFHSEPMMTAINHAKALEEDGVFGDAARDAWKLAGDEMRRFSVREIPTTWDVPIRIGMQEAELARADRVAGELEALLPGQFKAAGEAKRAALTPEQKQALDSPPIDRSESQQKLAAEAEAALQVTWAMVARDAPADVRDKARELARQYAEAKEIGRAHV
;
A
#
# COMPACT_ATOMS: atom_id res chain seq x y z
N MET A 1 -38.12 -81.75 21.08
CA MET A 1 -37.49 -81.32 22.34
C MET A 1 -36.55 -80.20 22.04
N ASN A 2 -36.97 -79.15 22.29
CA ASN A 2 -36.81 -78.16 23.32
C ASN A 2 -36.00 -76.94 22.90
N ARG A 3 -36.66 -75.77 22.89
CA ARG A 3 -36.37 -74.42 23.38
C ARG A 3 -35.18 -73.68 22.68
N GLY A 4 -35.35 -72.53 22.07
CA GLY A 4 -36.11 -71.37 22.57
C GLY A 4 -35.09 -70.36 23.10
N GLY A 5 -35.00 -69.24 22.55
CA GLY A 5 -34.18 -68.14 23.08
C GLY A 5 -34.15 -66.98 22.11
N GLY A 6 -35.14 -66.09 22.30
CA GLY A 6 -35.15 -64.80 21.59
C GLY A 6 -34.04 -63.89 22.06
N GLY A 7 -33.40 -63.23 21.17
CA GLY A 7 -32.50 -62.15 21.36
C GLY A 7 -33.07 -60.94 20.64
N SER A 8 -33.80 -60.10 21.35
CA SER A 8 -34.35 -58.84 20.89
C SER A 8 -33.24 -57.93 20.41
N SER A 9 -33.47 -57.39 19.18
CA SER A 9 -32.69 -56.37 18.59
C SER A 9 -32.52 -55.14 19.47
N ASP A 10 -31.33 -54.89 20.00
CA ASP A 10 -30.90 -53.55 20.40
C ASP A 10 -30.13 -52.88 19.26
N ARG A 11 -30.89 -52.43 18.26
CA ARG A 11 -30.42 -51.60 17.13
C ARG A 11 -30.81 -50.15 17.31
N SER A 12 -30.79 -49.64 18.50
CA SER A 12 -31.01 -48.23 18.71
C SER A 12 -29.98 -47.69 19.69
N LYS A 13 -28.93 -47.11 19.21
CA LYS A 13 -28.07 -46.07 19.83
C LYS A 13 -26.61 -46.14 19.34
N LYS A 14 -26.37 -46.00 18.03
CA LYS A 14 -25.08 -45.56 17.53
C LYS A 14 -25.31 -44.30 16.70
N TRP A 15 -25.92 -43.29 17.29
CA TRP A 15 -25.87 -41.92 16.79
C TRP A 15 -24.81 -41.16 17.57
N LEU A 16 -23.80 -40.63 16.84
CA LEU A 16 -22.67 -39.80 17.28
C LEU A 16 -21.69 -40.46 18.27
N GLY A 17 -20.76 -41.23 17.73
CA GLY A 17 -19.46 -41.52 18.36
C GLY A 17 -18.54 -40.31 18.38
N LEU A 18 -19.08 -39.10 18.61
CA LEU A 18 -18.31 -37.88 18.75
C LEU A 18 -17.77 -37.78 20.17
N ARG A 19 -16.48 -37.46 20.31
CA ARG A 19 -15.88 -37.18 21.63
C ARG A 19 -16.65 -36.03 22.30
N PRO A 20 -16.84 -36.02 23.64
CA PRO A 20 -17.59 -34.97 24.34
C PRO A 20 -17.11 -33.54 23.98
N GLY A 21 -15.82 -33.34 23.76
CA GLY A 21 -15.25 -32.08 23.33
C GLY A 21 -15.69 -31.64 21.91
N THR A 22 -15.89 -32.61 21.00
CA THR A 22 -16.38 -32.30 19.63
C THR A 22 -17.85 -31.89 19.68
N LEU A 23 -18.64 -32.51 20.54
CA LEU A 23 -20.05 -32.17 20.72
C LEU A 23 -20.19 -30.78 21.36
N LEU A 24 -19.37 -30.45 22.35
CA LEU A 24 -19.31 -29.13 22.96
C LEU A 24 -18.89 -28.06 21.94
N ALA A 25 -17.90 -28.35 21.09
CA ALA A 25 -17.45 -27.43 20.00
C ALA A 25 -18.57 -27.20 18.98
N LEU A 26 -19.29 -28.22 18.56
CA LEU A 26 -20.42 -28.09 17.62
C LEU A 26 -21.58 -27.29 18.24
N VAL A 27 -21.89 -27.48 19.51
CA VAL A 27 -22.89 -26.68 20.24
C VAL A 27 -22.40 -25.21 20.33
N ALA A 28 -21.16 -24.97 20.67
CA ALA A 28 -20.59 -23.62 20.72
C ALA A 28 -20.65 -22.92 19.37
N ILE A 29 -20.30 -23.62 18.27
CA ILE A 29 -20.43 -23.10 16.90
C ILE A 29 -21.91 -22.79 16.60
N ALA A 30 -22.85 -23.67 16.91
CA ALA A 30 -24.27 -23.43 16.64
C ALA A 30 -24.78 -22.22 17.43
N VAL A 31 -24.39 -22.07 18.71
CA VAL A 31 -24.73 -20.89 19.54
C VAL A 31 -24.15 -19.59 18.97
N LEU A 32 -22.92 -19.61 18.41
CA LEU A 32 -22.31 -18.43 17.80
C LEU A 32 -22.93 -18.08 16.45
N LEU A 33 -23.48 -19.07 15.71
CA LEU A 33 -24.13 -18.82 14.42
C LEU A 33 -25.45 -18.04 14.57
N VAL A 34 -26.14 -18.14 15.69
CA VAL A 34 -27.39 -17.39 15.91
C VAL A 34 -27.16 -15.86 15.90
N PRO A 35 -26.30 -15.28 16.75
CA PRO A 35 -26.03 -13.85 16.69
C PRO A 35 -25.41 -13.42 15.36
N LEU A 36 -24.57 -14.27 14.75
CA LEU A 36 -23.99 -14.00 13.44
C LEU A 36 -25.05 -13.91 12.34
N SER A 37 -26.06 -14.79 12.36
CA SER A 37 -27.17 -14.75 11.38
C SER A 37 -27.99 -13.48 11.53
N VAL A 38 -28.28 -13.03 12.75
CA VAL A 38 -29.00 -11.76 13.01
C VAL A 38 -28.19 -10.55 12.56
N LEU A 39 -26.88 -10.54 12.84
CA LEU A 39 -25.98 -9.45 12.42
C LEU A 39 -25.81 -9.37 10.90
N SER A 40 -25.86 -10.51 10.21
CA SER A 40 -25.61 -10.64 8.77
C SER A 40 -26.87 -10.60 7.90
N GLN A 41 -28.06 -10.41 8.48
CA GLN A 41 -29.30 -10.33 7.71
C GLN A 41 -29.17 -9.29 6.58
N PRO A 42 -29.46 -9.66 5.31
CA PRO A 42 -29.44 -8.72 4.20
C PRO A 42 -30.55 -7.68 4.36
N ALA A 43 -30.31 -6.47 3.84
CA ALA A 43 -31.36 -5.48 3.69
C ALA A 43 -32.28 -5.87 2.53
N ASP A 44 -33.57 -5.70 2.68
CA ASP A 44 -34.60 -5.85 1.66
C ASP A 44 -35.53 -4.64 1.63
N SER A 45 -36.55 -4.64 0.75
CA SER A 45 -37.52 -3.55 0.64
C SER A 45 -38.35 -3.32 1.90
N ALA A 46 -38.42 -4.29 2.82
CA ALA A 46 -39.23 -4.24 4.03
C ALA A 46 -38.37 -4.05 5.29
N SER A 47 -37.06 -4.28 5.22
CA SER A 47 -36.15 -4.26 6.38
C SER A 47 -34.78 -3.62 6.04
N PRO A 48 -34.26 -2.72 6.89
CA PRO A 48 -32.91 -2.15 6.71
C PRO A 48 -31.79 -3.18 6.94
N GLY A 49 -32.14 -4.44 7.19
CA GLY A 49 -31.19 -5.51 7.44
C GLY A 49 -30.50 -5.45 8.81
N GLY A 50 -29.59 -6.41 9.05
CA GLY A 50 -28.78 -6.49 10.26
C GLY A 50 -27.74 -5.36 10.36
N TYR A 51 -27.03 -5.34 11.51
CA TYR A 51 -26.03 -4.31 11.79
C TYR A 51 -24.95 -4.20 10.69
N LEU A 52 -24.50 -5.33 10.14
CA LEU A 52 -23.52 -5.35 9.05
C LEU A 52 -24.08 -4.77 7.74
N ALA A 53 -25.36 -5.00 7.44
CA ALA A 53 -26.00 -4.42 6.26
C ALA A 53 -26.09 -2.88 6.36
N ARG A 54 -26.42 -2.36 7.53
CA ARG A 54 -26.45 -0.90 7.82
C ARG A 54 -25.06 -0.28 7.76
N LEU A 55 -24.03 -0.94 8.30
CA LEU A 55 -22.65 -0.46 8.16
C LEU A 55 -22.19 -0.44 6.70
N ARG A 56 -22.49 -1.48 5.93
CA ARG A 56 -22.17 -1.54 4.49
C ARG A 56 -22.83 -0.41 3.72
N SER A 57 -24.11 -0.14 3.98
CA SER A 57 -24.82 1.00 3.38
C SER A 57 -24.17 2.33 3.76
N ARG A 58 -23.86 2.53 5.05
CA ARG A 58 -23.22 3.76 5.55
C ARG A 58 -21.85 4.03 4.94
N PHE A 59 -21.08 2.98 4.63
CA PHE A 59 -19.75 3.09 4.07
C PHE A 59 -19.68 2.86 2.54
N GLY A 60 -20.84 2.82 1.86
CA GLY A 60 -20.90 2.61 0.41
C GLY A 60 -20.46 1.20 -0.03
N LEU A 61 -20.49 0.23 0.87
CA LEU A 61 -20.08 -1.17 0.64
C LEU A 61 -21.31 -2.08 0.39
N SER A 62 -22.42 -1.54 -0.11
CA SER A 62 -23.65 -2.31 -0.32
C SER A 62 -23.46 -3.36 -1.42
N GLN A 63 -24.06 -4.53 -1.22
CA GLN A 63 -24.03 -5.63 -2.21
C GLN A 63 -24.98 -5.40 -3.40
N ALA A 64 -25.74 -4.33 -3.40
CA ALA A 64 -26.73 -4.00 -4.46
C ALA A 64 -26.10 -3.82 -5.85
N ASN A 65 -24.77 -3.65 -5.92
CA ASN A 65 -24.01 -3.52 -7.17
C ASN A 65 -23.31 -4.81 -7.63
N LEU A 66 -23.59 -5.93 -6.97
CA LEU A 66 -23.19 -7.25 -7.48
C LEU A 66 -24.08 -7.55 -8.69
N GLY A 67 -23.52 -7.42 -9.91
CA GLY A 67 -24.20 -7.86 -11.12
C GLY A 67 -24.73 -9.29 -11.02
N GLU A 68 -25.61 -9.69 -11.94
CA GLU A 68 -26.21 -11.03 -11.96
C GLU A 68 -25.17 -12.11 -11.72
N ILE A 69 -25.30 -12.80 -10.59
CA ILE A 69 -24.45 -13.93 -10.23
C ILE A 69 -24.93 -15.10 -11.06
N ASP A 70 -24.08 -15.59 -11.97
CA ASP A 70 -24.37 -16.81 -12.71
C ASP A 70 -24.38 -18.02 -11.73
N PRO A 71 -25.54 -18.64 -11.44
CA PRO A 71 -25.64 -19.71 -10.46
C PRO A 71 -25.06 -21.05 -10.97
N THR A 72 -24.59 -21.13 -12.21
CA THR A 72 -24.10 -22.38 -12.82
C THR A 72 -22.70 -22.77 -12.36
N SER A 73 -21.91 -21.83 -11.83
CA SER A 73 -20.57 -22.10 -11.28
C SER A 73 -20.65 -22.76 -9.90
N GLU A 74 -19.90 -23.84 -9.67
CA GLU A 74 -19.79 -24.49 -8.36
C GLU A 74 -19.35 -23.51 -7.25
N THR A 75 -18.48 -22.59 -7.59
CA THR A 75 -17.98 -21.54 -6.68
C THR A 75 -19.08 -20.57 -6.27
N MET A 76 -20.00 -20.25 -7.20
CA MET A 76 -21.17 -19.42 -6.93
C MET A 76 -22.22 -20.16 -6.08
N ARG A 77 -22.36 -21.47 -6.27
CA ARG A 77 -23.20 -22.30 -5.36
C ARG A 77 -22.69 -22.26 -3.90
N LEU A 78 -21.37 -22.35 -3.70
CA LEU A 78 -20.79 -22.18 -2.35
C LEU A 78 -21.07 -20.80 -1.77
N ALA A 79 -21.02 -19.75 -2.59
CA ALA A 79 -21.34 -18.39 -2.15
C ALA A 79 -22.79 -18.23 -1.69
N THR A 80 -23.75 -18.84 -2.41
CA THR A 80 -25.18 -18.84 -2.05
C THR A 80 -25.47 -19.60 -0.76
N LEU A 81 -24.64 -20.60 -0.43
CA LEU A 81 -24.69 -21.33 0.84
C LEU A 81 -24.01 -20.62 2.02
N GLY A 82 -23.61 -19.39 1.86
CA GLY A 82 -22.91 -18.63 2.91
C GLY A 82 -21.41 -18.91 3.02
N LEU A 83 -20.86 -19.79 2.19
CA LEU A 83 -19.43 -20.18 2.16
C LEU A 83 -18.59 -19.27 1.24
N LYS A 84 -18.96 -18.01 1.13
CA LYS A 84 -18.34 -17.01 0.25
C LYS A 84 -16.81 -16.92 0.42
N ASN A 85 -16.31 -16.94 1.64
CA ASN A 85 -14.88 -16.87 1.90
C ASN A 85 -14.14 -18.13 1.44
N VAL A 86 -14.77 -19.30 1.56
CA VAL A 86 -14.21 -20.56 1.05
C VAL A 86 -14.15 -20.51 -0.48
N ALA A 87 -15.20 -20.03 -1.13
CA ALA A 87 -15.25 -19.87 -2.58
C ALA A 87 -14.11 -18.94 -3.07
N VAL A 88 -13.88 -17.81 -2.40
CA VAL A 88 -12.80 -16.87 -2.74
C VAL A 88 -11.42 -17.51 -2.54
N THR A 89 -11.22 -18.29 -1.47
CA THR A 89 -9.94 -18.99 -1.23
C THR A 89 -9.64 -20.00 -2.34
N LEU A 90 -10.65 -20.77 -2.77
CA LEU A 90 -10.51 -21.74 -3.87
C LEU A 90 -10.23 -21.05 -5.22
N LEU A 91 -10.90 -19.92 -5.49
CA LEU A 91 -10.63 -19.12 -6.69
C LEU A 91 -9.22 -18.52 -6.66
N TRP A 92 -8.75 -18.07 -5.52
CA TRP A 92 -7.39 -17.56 -5.35
C TRP A 92 -6.33 -18.62 -5.60
N ASP A 93 -6.54 -19.82 -5.10
CA ASP A 93 -5.65 -20.96 -5.36
C ASP A 93 -5.62 -21.33 -6.85
N ARG A 94 -6.79 -21.40 -7.50
CA ARG A 94 -6.88 -21.59 -8.97
C ARG A 94 -6.19 -20.47 -9.75
N ALA A 95 -6.39 -19.20 -9.36
CA ALA A 95 -5.75 -18.06 -9.99
C ALA A 95 -4.20 -18.15 -9.88
N ASN A 96 -3.68 -18.55 -8.73
CA ASN A 96 -2.25 -18.78 -8.55
C ASN A 96 -1.73 -19.93 -9.41
N HIS A 97 -2.52 -21.00 -9.58
CA HIS A 97 -2.17 -22.10 -10.48
C HIS A 97 -2.13 -21.62 -11.94
N TYR A 98 -3.18 -20.94 -12.43
CA TYR A 98 -3.24 -20.43 -13.79
C TYR A 98 -2.10 -19.43 -14.08
N LYS A 99 -1.75 -18.57 -13.11
CA LYS A 99 -0.60 -17.68 -13.24
C LYS A 99 0.71 -18.45 -13.45
N LYS A 100 0.93 -19.57 -12.73
CA LYS A 100 2.16 -20.37 -12.84
C LYS A 100 2.30 -21.07 -14.19
N VAL A 101 1.18 -21.42 -14.81
CA VAL A 101 1.15 -22.09 -16.13
C VAL A 101 0.86 -21.11 -17.28
N GLU A 102 0.83 -19.80 -16.98
CA GLU A 102 0.60 -18.71 -17.95
C GLU A 102 -0.73 -18.82 -18.70
N ASP A 103 -1.73 -19.45 -18.07
CA ASP A 103 -3.10 -19.53 -18.62
C ASP A 103 -3.87 -18.24 -18.27
N TRP A 104 -3.62 -17.19 -19.04
CA TRP A 104 -4.14 -15.84 -18.81
C TRP A 104 -5.66 -15.76 -18.93
N THR A 105 -6.26 -16.59 -19.77
CA THR A 105 -7.71 -16.63 -19.98
C THR A 105 -8.43 -17.13 -18.73
N ASN A 106 -8.03 -18.29 -18.22
CA ASN A 106 -8.63 -18.85 -17.01
C ASN A 106 -8.28 -18.07 -15.76
N LEU A 107 -7.07 -17.46 -15.70
CA LEU A 107 -6.69 -16.52 -14.66
C LEU A 107 -7.64 -15.32 -14.61
N SER A 108 -7.91 -14.68 -15.75
CA SER A 108 -8.84 -13.54 -15.84
C SER A 108 -10.24 -13.94 -15.40
N ALA A 109 -10.77 -15.08 -15.86
CA ALA A 109 -12.08 -15.57 -15.46
C ALA A 109 -12.18 -15.82 -13.93
N ALA A 110 -11.15 -16.40 -13.31
CA ALA A 110 -11.12 -16.64 -11.87
C ALA A 110 -11.11 -15.31 -11.09
N LEU A 111 -10.32 -14.34 -11.51
CA LEU A 111 -10.23 -13.03 -10.87
C LEU A 111 -11.53 -12.21 -11.03
N GLU A 112 -12.18 -12.26 -12.17
CA GLU A 112 -13.49 -11.64 -12.39
C GLU A 112 -14.57 -12.25 -11.47
N GLN A 113 -14.57 -13.57 -11.30
CA GLN A 113 -15.47 -14.22 -10.34
C GLN A 113 -15.19 -13.77 -8.91
N MET A 114 -13.92 -13.59 -8.54
CA MET A 114 -13.55 -13.09 -7.21
C MET A 114 -14.03 -11.66 -6.96
N THR A 115 -13.97 -10.77 -7.95
CA THR A 115 -14.49 -9.40 -7.80
C THR A 115 -16.00 -9.36 -7.61
N LYS A 116 -16.74 -10.28 -8.25
CA LYS A 116 -18.19 -10.46 -8.02
C LYS A 116 -18.48 -10.94 -6.59
N LEU A 117 -17.66 -11.84 -6.06
CA LEU A 117 -17.83 -12.38 -4.71
C LEU A 117 -17.38 -11.39 -3.63
N GLN A 118 -16.25 -10.73 -3.82
CA GLN A 118 -15.66 -9.78 -2.86
C GLN A 118 -15.22 -8.49 -3.57
N PRO A 119 -16.17 -7.61 -3.94
CA PRO A 119 -15.86 -6.38 -4.68
C PRO A 119 -14.95 -5.42 -3.89
N ASN A 120 -14.87 -5.56 -2.57
CA ASN A 120 -14.04 -4.71 -1.71
C ASN A 120 -12.62 -5.28 -1.49
N PHE A 121 -12.26 -6.35 -2.20
CA PHE A 121 -10.92 -6.92 -2.09
C PHE A 121 -9.97 -6.22 -3.07
N TYR A 122 -9.33 -5.14 -2.60
CA TYR A 122 -8.41 -4.30 -3.36
C TYR A 122 -7.42 -5.09 -4.24
N SER A 123 -6.76 -6.12 -3.65
CA SER A 123 -5.68 -6.84 -4.33
C SER A 123 -6.13 -7.55 -5.60
N VAL A 124 -7.39 -7.96 -5.70
CA VAL A 124 -7.93 -8.60 -6.92
C VAL A 124 -8.03 -7.60 -8.05
N TRP A 125 -8.51 -6.38 -7.77
CA TRP A 125 -8.61 -5.32 -8.76
C TRP A 125 -7.25 -4.91 -9.29
N ASP A 126 -6.27 -4.71 -8.39
CA ASP A 126 -4.90 -4.35 -8.75
C ASP A 126 -4.22 -5.46 -9.57
N PHE A 127 -4.33 -6.71 -9.10
CA PHE A 127 -3.70 -7.86 -9.74
C PHE A 127 -4.27 -8.13 -11.14
N GLN A 128 -5.59 -8.11 -11.31
CA GLN A 128 -6.23 -8.34 -12.61
C GLN A 128 -5.93 -7.19 -13.58
N ALA A 129 -5.95 -5.94 -13.13
CA ALA A 129 -5.57 -4.82 -13.99
C ALA A 129 -4.13 -4.98 -14.48
N HIS A 130 -3.21 -5.41 -13.59
CA HIS A 130 -1.83 -5.71 -13.96
C HIS A 130 -1.76 -6.87 -14.97
N ASN A 131 -2.50 -7.95 -14.74
CA ASN A 131 -2.56 -9.10 -15.63
C ASN A 131 -3.00 -8.69 -17.04
N LEU A 132 -4.08 -7.92 -17.17
CA LEU A 132 -4.57 -7.43 -18.46
C LEU A 132 -3.55 -6.51 -19.15
N SER A 133 -2.99 -5.55 -18.41
CA SER A 133 -2.16 -4.48 -19.00
C SER A 133 -0.71 -4.89 -19.24
N TYR A 134 -0.17 -5.89 -18.56
CA TYR A 134 1.24 -6.28 -18.64
C TYR A 134 1.44 -7.70 -19.15
N ASN A 135 0.68 -8.69 -18.66
CA ASN A 135 0.87 -10.07 -19.06
C ASN A 135 0.17 -10.36 -20.39
N ILE A 136 -1.13 -10.10 -20.47
CA ILE A 136 -1.90 -10.38 -21.69
C ILE A 136 -1.54 -9.42 -22.83
N SER A 137 -1.32 -8.14 -22.51
CA SER A 137 -1.03 -7.15 -23.57
C SER A 137 0.23 -7.48 -24.38
N VAL A 138 1.23 -8.12 -23.79
CA VAL A 138 2.51 -8.43 -24.46
C VAL A 138 2.43 -9.67 -25.35
N GLU A 139 1.35 -10.46 -25.27
CA GLU A 139 1.11 -11.61 -26.16
C GLU A 139 0.74 -11.19 -27.60
N PHE A 140 0.45 -9.91 -27.82
CA PHE A 140 0.07 -9.38 -29.14
C PHE A 140 1.25 -8.67 -29.81
N ASP A 141 1.39 -8.84 -31.10
CA ASP A 141 2.44 -8.20 -31.89
C ASP A 141 2.10 -6.74 -32.23
N ASP A 142 0.82 -6.46 -32.54
CA ASP A 142 0.38 -5.11 -32.90
C ASP A 142 0.19 -4.22 -31.68
N TYR A 143 0.74 -3.01 -31.73
CA TYR A 143 0.66 -2.06 -30.62
C TYR A 143 -0.76 -1.52 -30.35
N HIS A 144 -1.69 -1.55 -31.33
CA HIS A 144 -3.09 -1.19 -31.10
C HIS A 144 -3.78 -2.24 -30.25
N ASP A 145 -3.53 -3.52 -30.51
CA ASP A 145 -4.07 -4.62 -29.70
C ASP A 145 -3.49 -4.58 -28.28
N ARG A 146 -2.17 -4.35 -28.18
CA ARG A 146 -1.50 -4.13 -26.88
C ARG A 146 -2.14 -2.97 -26.11
N TYR A 147 -2.34 -1.83 -26.78
CA TYR A 147 -3.00 -0.67 -26.17
C TYR A 147 -4.43 -0.98 -25.73
N ALA A 148 -5.21 -1.69 -26.55
CA ALA A 148 -6.58 -2.09 -26.19
C ALA A 148 -6.61 -2.92 -24.89
N TRP A 149 -5.65 -3.83 -24.70
CA TRP A 149 -5.54 -4.61 -23.46
C TRP A 149 -5.08 -3.77 -22.27
N VAL A 150 -4.20 -2.79 -22.48
CA VAL A 150 -3.84 -1.81 -21.44
C VAL A 150 -5.07 -1.04 -20.98
N MET A 151 -5.89 -0.56 -21.92
CA MET A 151 -7.11 0.16 -21.60
C MET A 151 -8.17 -0.71 -20.91
N LYS A 152 -8.28 -2.01 -21.26
CA LYS A 152 -9.11 -2.96 -20.50
C LYS A 152 -8.69 -3.07 -19.05
N GLY A 153 -7.38 -3.08 -18.75
CA GLY A 153 -6.89 -3.08 -17.37
C GLY A 153 -7.22 -1.79 -16.63
N ILE A 154 -7.09 -0.63 -17.27
CA ILE A 154 -7.47 0.67 -16.70
C ILE A 154 -8.97 0.75 -16.45
N GLU A 155 -9.79 0.25 -17.39
CA GLU A 155 -11.25 0.18 -17.24
C GLU A 155 -11.67 -0.75 -16.08
N PHE A 156 -10.95 -1.87 -15.90
CA PHE A 156 -11.17 -2.77 -14.78
C PHE A 156 -10.88 -2.07 -13.44
N LEU A 157 -9.80 -1.28 -13.35
CA LEU A 157 -9.54 -0.44 -12.17
C LEU A 157 -10.65 0.60 -11.94
N ARG A 158 -11.18 1.21 -13.00
CA ARG A 158 -12.29 2.17 -12.91
C ARG A 158 -13.53 1.54 -12.28
N GLN A 159 -13.88 0.31 -12.67
CA GLN A 159 -14.96 -0.45 -12.05
C GLN A 159 -14.68 -0.70 -10.56
N GLY A 160 -13.45 -1.12 -10.24
CA GLY A 160 -13.00 -1.32 -8.86
C GLY A 160 -13.11 -0.04 -8.01
N ILE A 161 -12.76 1.12 -8.56
CA ILE A 161 -12.90 2.42 -7.89
C ILE A 161 -14.36 2.74 -7.61
N GLY A 162 -15.27 2.50 -8.57
CA GLY A 162 -16.71 2.70 -8.40
C GLY A 162 -17.29 1.90 -7.23
N LEU A 163 -16.79 0.68 -7.01
CA LEU A 163 -17.22 -0.21 -5.91
C LEU A 163 -16.47 0.03 -4.59
N ASN A 164 -15.33 0.73 -4.63
CA ASN A 164 -14.44 0.96 -3.47
C ASN A 164 -14.12 2.46 -3.31
N GLN A 165 -15.15 3.29 -3.21
CA GLN A 165 -15.05 4.75 -3.19
C GLN A 165 -14.16 5.34 -2.08
N ARG A 166 -13.85 4.57 -1.03
CA ARG A 166 -12.98 4.98 0.09
C ARG A 166 -11.59 4.31 0.05
N GLU A 167 -11.19 3.77 -1.09
CA GLU A 167 -9.89 3.12 -1.24
C GLU A 167 -8.95 3.97 -2.12
N PRO A 168 -8.14 4.88 -1.53
CA PRO A 168 -7.29 5.80 -2.30
C PRO A 168 -6.23 5.07 -3.14
N ARG A 169 -5.84 3.84 -2.77
CA ARG A 169 -4.85 3.07 -3.51
C ARG A 169 -5.32 2.69 -4.91
N LEU A 170 -6.62 2.45 -5.14
CA LEU A 170 -7.14 2.14 -6.48
C LEU A 170 -7.01 3.35 -7.41
N LEU A 171 -7.30 4.55 -6.92
CA LEU A 171 -7.07 5.79 -7.67
C LEU A 171 -5.59 5.99 -7.98
N GLY A 172 -4.71 5.78 -6.99
CA GLY A 172 -3.26 5.83 -7.18
C GLY A 172 -2.77 4.80 -8.20
N ARG A 173 -3.30 3.56 -8.16
CA ARG A 173 -2.97 2.52 -9.16
C ARG A 173 -3.44 2.90 -10.56
N MET A 174 -4.63 3.46 -10.70
CA MET A 174 -5.10 3.98 -11.99
C MET A 174 -4.16 5.08 -12.51
N GLY A 175 -3.76 6.02 -11.67
CA GLY A 175 -2.75 7.03 -11.99
C GLY A 175 -1.42 6.40 -12.42
N TRP A 176 -0.97 5.35 -11.73
CA TRP A 176 0.25 4.63 -12.07
C TRP A 176 0.17 3.95 -13.45
N PHE A 177 -0.94 3.26 -13.77
CA PHE A 177 -1.12 2.64 -15.09
C PHE A 177 -1.13 3.68 -16.21
N ILE A 178 -1.90 4.76 -16.04
CA ILE A 178 -1.97 5.85 -17.03
C ILE A 178 -0.60 6.55 -17.19
N GLY A 179 0.10 6.80 -16.09
CA GLY A 179 1.43 7.40 -16.13
C GLY A 179 2.49 6.46 -16.70
N GLN A 180 2.73 5.33 -16.03
CA GLN A 180 3.88 4.48 -16.30
C GLN A 180 3.66 3.56 -17.51
N LYS A 181 2.51 2.86 -17.61
CA LYS A 181 2.30 1.93 -18.73
C LYS A 181 2.09 2.66 -20.06
N ILE A 182 1.36 3.77 -20.07
CA ILE A 182 1.17 4.57 -21.28
C ILE A 182 2.38 5.47 -21.55
N GLY A 183 3.01 6.03 -20.51
CA GLY A 183 4.05 7.06 -20.66
C GLY A 183 5.49 6.55 -20.71
N LYS A 184 5.77 5.29 -20.32
CA LYS A 184 7.15 4.74 -20.24
C LYS A 184 7.33 3.37 -20.88
N ALA A 185 6.30 2.75 -21.48
CA ALA A 185 6.47 1.54 -22.26
C ALA A 185 7.37 1.78 -23.49
N ASP A 186 7.84 0.71 -24.11
CA ASP A 186 8.63 0.80 -25.34
C ASP A 186 7.83 1.50 -26.45
N GLU A 187 6.51 1.27 -26.49
CA GLU A 187 5.57 1.90 -27.42
C GLU A 187 5.01 3.25 -26.91
N LYS A 188 5.68 3.93 -25.95
CA LYS A 188 5.17 5.14 -25.29
C LYS A 188 4.70 6.23 -26.25
N LYS A 189 5.37 6.43 -27.40
CA LYS A 189 4.97 7.44 -28.39
C LYS A 189 3.62 7.11 -29.03
N GLN A 190 3.41 5.84 -29.37
CA GLN A 190 2.16 5.34 -29.94
C GLN A 190 1.05 5.36 -28.88
N TYR A 191 1.32 4.83 -27.68
CA TYR A 191 0.33 4.79 -26.59
C TYR A 191 -0.13 6.17 -26.15
N ARG A 192 0.78 7.13 -25.98
CA ARG A 192 0.42 8.52 -25.63
C ARG A 192 -0.45 9.17 -26.68
N ARG A 193 -0.16 8.92 -27.98
CA ARG A 193 -0.99 9.41 -29.08
C ARG A 193 -2.38 8.78 -29.08
N LEU A 194 -2.46 7.45 -28.96
CA LEU A 194 -3.75 6.74 -28.88
C LEU A 194 -4.56 7.19 -27.67
N PHE A 195 -3.94 7.29 -26.51
CA PHE A 195 -4.62 7.73 -25.28
C PHE A 195 -5.17 9.15 -25.41
N LYS A 196 -4.42 10.07 -26.00
CA LYS A 196 -4.87 11.45 -26.23
C LYS A 196 -6.07 11.54 -27.18
N ALA A 197 -6.18 10.60 -28.11
CA ALA A 197 -7.27 10.50 -29.09
C ALA A 197 -8.45 9.61 -28.61
N ASP A 198 -8.37 9.01 -27.43
CA ASP A 198 -9.37 8.09 -26.91
C ASP A 198 -10.58 8.88 -26.31
N ASP A 199 -11.52 9.28 -27.18
CA ASP A 199 -12.71 10.02 -26.77
C ASP A 199 -13.54 9.21 -25.76
N ASP A 200 -13.67 7.88 -25.96
CA ASP A 200 -14.46 7.01 -25.08
C ASP A 200 -13.95 7.01 -23.64
N PHE A 201 -12.64 6.96 -23.45
CA PHE A 201 -12.03 7.05 -22.13
C PHE A 201 -12.24 8.42 -21.52
N HIS A 202 -11.91 9.50 -22.25
CA HIS A 202 -11.91 10.85 -21.73
C HIS A 202 -13.33 11.35 -21.39
N ASP A 203 -14.32 11.04 -22.23
CA ASP A 203 -15.70 11.44 -22.02
C ASP A 203 -16.34 10.72 -20.83
N ARG A 204 -15.96 9.45 -20.59
CA ARG A 204 -16.43 8.71 -19.41
C ARG A 204 -15.72 9.12 -18.13
N ASP A 205 -14.45 9.51 -18.21
CA ASP A 205 -13.63 9.84 -17.05
C ASP A 205 -13.87 11.28 -16.57
N ARG A 206 -13.78 12.25 -17.46
CA ARG A 206 -14.07 13.67 -17.24
C ARG A 206 -14.51 14.33 -18.56
N PRO A 207 -15.81 14.45 -18.80
CA PRO A 207 -16.31 15.10 -20.00
C PRO A 207 -15.77 16.53 -20.18
N GLY A 208 -15.51 16.91 -21.42
CA GLY A 208 -15.08 18.27 -21.76
C GLY A 208 -13.57 18.55 -21.59
N ARG A 209 -12.73 17.53 -21.38
CA ARG A 209 -11.27 17.72 -21.44
C ARG A 209 -10.84 18.24 -22.82
N THR A 210 -10.08 19.33 -22.82
CA THR A 210 -9.40 19.83 -24.03
C THR A 210 -8.27 18.87 -24.45
N LEU A 211 -7.90 18.93 -25.72
CA LEU A 211 -6.85 18.04 -26.25
C LEU A 211 -5.49 18.11 -25.48
N PRO A 212 -5.01 19.29 -25.02
CA PRO A 212 -3.83 19.37 -24.15
C PRO A 212 -4.03 18.68 -22.81
N GLU A 213 -5.21 18.76 -22.18
CA GLU A 213 -5.53 18.13 -20.88
C GLU A 213 -5.62 16.61 -20.96
N ARG A 214 -5.74 16.03 -22.18
CA ARG A 214 -5.78 14.59 -22.41
C ARG A 214 -4.39 13.93 -22.39
N ASP A 215 -3.33 14.70 -22.03
CA ASP A 215 -2.00 14.12 -21.83
C ASP A 215 -2.02 13.08 -20.69
N ASN A 216 -1.41 11.93 -20.92
CA ASN A 216 -1.45 10.81 -19.96
C ASN A 216 -0.85 11.19 -18.60
N TRP A 217 0.19 12.03 -18.55
CA TRP A 217 0.79 12.45 -17.29
C TRP A 217 -0.10 13.42 -16.51
N LEU A 218 -0.82 14.30 -17.22
CA LEU A 218 -1.79 15.21 -16.60
C LEU A 218 -2.99 14.43 -16.05
N VAL A 219 -3.49 13.45 -16.80
CA VAL A 219 -4.60 12.58 -16.34
C VAL A 219 -4.14 11.71 -15.16
N ALA A 220 -2.93 11.15 -15.21
CA ALA A 220 -2.35 10.41 -14.08
C ALA A 220 -2.25 11.29 -12.82
N ARG A 221 -1.78 12.55 -12.98
CA ARG A 221 -1.72 13.53 -11.88
C ARG A 221 -3.10 13.78 -11.27
N GLU A 222 -4.16 13.92 -12.08
CA GLU A 222 -5.52 14.07 -11.57
C GLU A 222 -5.93 12.88 -10.70
N LYS A 223 -5.60 11.66 -11.10
CA LYS A 223 -5.93 10.45 -10.31
C LYS A 223 -5.17 10.44 -8.98
N TYR A 224 -3.89 10.80 -8.98
CA TYR A 224 -3.11 10.90 -7.76
C TYR A 224 -3.60 12.01 -6.81
N LEU A 225 -3.99 13.17 -7.35
CA LEU A 225 -4.58 14.25 -6.55
C LEU A 225 -5.92 13.83 -5.93
N ALA A 226 -6.78 13.15 -6.70
CA ALA A 226 -8.03 12.59 -6.18
C ALA A 226 -7.77 11.54 -5.08
N ALA A 227 -6.75 10.70 -5.25
CA ALA A 227 -6.33 9.74 -4.24
C ALA A 227 -5.84 10.44 -2.96
N GLN A 228 -5.04 11.50 -3.08
CA GLN A 228 -4.58 12.30 -1.94
C GLN A 228 -5.74 12.99 -1.22
N GLN A 229 -6.67 13.61 -1.96
CA GLN A 229 -7.85 14.24 -1.38
C GLN A 229 -8.69 13.24 -0.59
N LEU A 230 -8.83 12.01 -1.11
CA LEU A 230 -9.53 10.95 -0.41
C LEU A 230 -8.83 10.53 0.88
N ALA A 231 -7.50 10.39 0.86
CA ALA A 231 -6.69 10.11 2.04
C ALA A 231 -6.78 11.25 3.07
N ASP A 232 -6.69 12.49 2.62
CA ASP A 232 -6.79 13.70 3.46
C ASP A 232 -8.19 13.84 4.11
N SER A 233 -9.24 13.30 3.47
CA SER A 233 -10.59 13.22 4.05
C SER A 233 -10.76 12.10 5.08
N GLY A 234 -9.69 11.40 5.47
CA GLY A 234 -9.67 10.35 6.48
C GLY A 234 -9.88 8.94 5.95
N ALA A 235 -9.74 8.70 4.64
CA ALA A 235 -9.66 7.34 4.14
C ALA A 235 -8.31 6.71 4.55
N PRO A 236 -8.29 5.42 4.97
CA PRO A 236 -7.07 4.80 5.47
C PRO A 236 -6.04 4.66 4.35
N LEU A 237 -4.86 5.24 4.52
CA LEU A 237 -3.73 5.08 3.63
C LEU A 237 -2.93 3.84 4.05
N LYS A 238 -3.13 2.73 3.32
CA LYS A 238 -2.45 1.44 3.57
C LYS A 238 -1.24 1.27 2.65
N THR A 239 -0.43 2.31 2.52
CA THR A 239 0.79 2.33 1.69
C THR A 239 1.77 3.33 2.26
N THR A 240 3.00 3.37 1.74
CA THR A 240 4.03 4.33 2.15
C THR A 240 3.60 5.76 1.81
N ALA A 241 3.37 6.57 2.83
CA ALA A 241 2.85 7.93 2.69
C ALA A 241 3.76 8.81 1.82
N LEU A 242 5.09 8.73 2.02
CA LEU A 242 6.06 9.51 1.26
C LEU A 242 5.92 9.27 -0.25
N ILE A 243 5.95 8.01 -0.70
CA ILE A 243 5.82 7.65 -2.11
C ILE A 243 4.47 8.10 -2.65
N PHE A 244 3.39 7.83 -1.91
CA PHE A 244 2.04 8.18 -2.32
C PHE A 244 1.87 9.69 -2.55
N HIS A 245 2.42 10.52 -1.66
CA HIS A 245 2.30 11.98 -1.75
C HIS A 245 3.28 12.62 -2.74
N SER A 246 4.35 11.94 -3.16
CA SER A 246 5.27 12.44 -4.19
C SER A 246 4.76 12.28 -5.63
N GLU A 247 3.78 11.41 -5.87
CA GLU A 247 3.33 11.06 -7.22
C GLU A 247 2.79 12.24 -8.06
N PRO A 248 2.01 13.20 -7.56
CA PRO A 248 1.60 14.36 -8.35
C PRO A 248 2.78 15.19 -8.85
N MET A 249 3.79 15.38 -8.01
CA MET A 249 5.04 16.06 -8.40
C MET A 249 5.79 15.26 -9.47
N MET A 250 5.96 13.94 -9.26
CA MET A 250 6.67 13.08 -10.21
C MET A 250 5.98 13.02 -11.58
N THR A 251 4.64 13.00 -11.60
CA THR A 251 3.88 13.04 -12.85
C THR A 251 4.00 14.38 -13.58
N ALA A 252 4.02 15.51 -12.85
CA ALA A 252 4.23 16.82 -13.44
C ALA A 252 5.65 16.96 -14.05
N ILE A 253 6.69 16.45 -13.38
CA ILE A 253 8.05 16.38 -13.92
C ILE A 253 8.11 15.50 -15.17
N ASN A 254 7.46 14.33 -15.14
CA ASN A 254 7.41 13.44 -16.30
C ASN A 254 6.65 14.06 -17.48
N HIS A 255 5.58 14.85 -17.22
CA HIS A 255 4.90 15.63 -18.26
C HIS A 255 5.84 16.61 -18.96
N ALA A 256 6.56 17.43 -18.17
CA ALA A 256 7.49 18.41 -18.73
C ALA A 256 8.60 17.73 -19.57
N LYS A 257 9.20 16.66 -19.03
CA LYS A 257 10.21 15.86 -19.77
C LYS A 257 9.64 15.25 -21.04
N ALA A 258 8.41 14.76 -21.01
CA ALA A 258 7.79 14.15 -22.17
C ALA A 258 7.49 15.15 -23.28
N LEU A 259 7.17 16.41 -22.97
CA LEU A 259 7.05 17.49 -23.95
C LEU A 259 8.39 17.76 -24.62
N GLU A 260 9.49 17.86 -23.85
CA GLU A 260 10.84 18.06 -24.39
C GLU A 260 11.29 16.88 -25.26
N GLU A 261 11.02 15.64 -24.84
CA GLU A 261 11.28 14.42 -25.64
C GLU A 261 10.51 14.41 -26.97
N ASP A 262 9.33 15.02 -27.00
CA ASP A 262 8.50 15.17 -28.21
C ASP A 262 8.90 16.40 -29.04
N GLY A 263 9.94 17.14 -28.65
CA GLY A 263 10.44 18.34 -29.33
C GLY A 263 9.58 19.59 -29.10
N VAL A 264 8.72 19.57 -28.10
CA VAL A 264 7.86 20.73 -27.74
C VAL A 264 8.59 21.59 -26.74
N PHE A 265 8.93 22.80 -27.14
CA PHE A 265 9.66 23.80 -26.36
C PHE A 265 8.86 25.12 -26.26
N GLY A 266 9.44 26.14 -25.68
CA GLY A 266 8.83 27.46 -25.54
C GLY A 266 7.84 27.54 -24.39
N ASP A 267 6.69 28.17 -24.59
CA ASP A 267 5.71 28.46 -23.55
C ASP A 267 5.13 27.17 -22.95
N ALA A 268 4.81 26.17 -23.77
CA ALA A 268 4.25 24.90 -23.31
C ALA A 268 5.20 24.15 -22.37
N ALA A 269 6.49 24.05 -22.72
CA ALA A 269 7.49 23.42 -21.85
C ALA A 269 7.71 24.23 -20.57
N ARG A 270 7.77 25.56 -20.68
CA ARG A 270 7.90 26.46 -19.51
C ARG A 270 6.72 26.30 -18.53
N ASP A 271 5.49 26.27 -19.05
CA ASP A 271 4.30 26.09 -18.22
C ASP A 271 4.26 24.69 -17.56
N ALA A 272 4.72 23.66 -18.27
CA ALA A 272 4.85 22.33 -17.71
C ALA A 272 5.90 22.26 -16.58
N TRP A 273 7.06 22.90 -16.76
CA TRP A 273 8.07 22.99 -15.69
C TRP A 273 7.62 23.87 -14.52
N LYS A 274 6.85 24.92 -14.78
CA LYS A 274 6.22 25.72 -13.73
C LYS A 274 5.23 24.87 -12.92
N LEU A 275 4.40 24.07 -13.58
CA LEU A 275 3.50 23.11 -12.91
C LEU A 275 4.30 22.13 -12.04
N ALA A 276 5.41 21.58 -12.57
CA ALA A 276 6.28 20.69 -11.80
C ALA A 276 6.88 21.37 -10.56
N GLY A 277 7.31 22.62 -10.69
CA GLY A 277 7.80 23.44 -9.57
C GLY A 277 6.70 23.74 -8.54
N ASP A 278 5.47 24.01 -8.98
CA ASP A 278 4.33 24.21 -8.08
C ASP A 278 3.99 22.94 -7.29
N GLU A 279 4.00 21.79 -7.94
CA GLU A 279 3.78 20.51 -7.25
C GLU A 279 4.92 20.14 -6.30
N MET A 280 6.17 20.45 -6.66
CA MET A 280 7.31 20.28 -5.75
C MET A 280 7.14 21.13 -4.51
N ARG A 281 6.73 22.41 -4.65
CA ARG A 281 6.46 23.28 -3.51
C ARG A 281 5.34 22.74 -2.62
N ARG A 282 4.24 22.27 -3.21
CA ARG A 282 3.13 21.66 -2.45
C ARG A 282 3.58 20.44 -1.68
N PHE A 283 4.35 19.55 -2.33
CA PHE A 283 4.88 18.36 -1.69
C PHE A 283 5.88 18.71 -0.59
N SER A 284 6.76 19.67 -0.80
CA SER A 284 7.83 20.05 0.15
C SER A 284 7.31 20.59 1.49
N VAL A 285 6.16 21.29 1.49
CA VAL A 285 5.55 21.84 2.70
C VAL A 285 4.54 20.89 3.37
N ARG A 286 4.25 19.74 2.73
CA ARG A 286 3.29 18.78 3.25
C ARG A 286 3.86 18.05 4.46
N GLU A 287 3.05 17.92 5.52
CA GLU A 287 3.34 17.02 6.63
C GLU A 287 3.07 15.58 6.21
N ILE A 288 4.10 14.75 6.24
CA ILE A 288 4.03 13.35 5.87
C ILE A 288 4.26 12.52 7.12
N PRO A 289 3.26 11.72 7.56
CA PRO A 289 3.40 10.86 8.72
C PRO A 289 4.46 9.79 8.47
N THR A 290 5.28 9.53 9.48
CA THR A 290 6.25 8.42 9.50
C THR A 290 5.81 7.34 10.47
N THR A 291 6.49 6.21 10.45
CA THR A 291 6.30 5.11 11.43
C THR A 291 6.81 5.45 12.83
N TRP A 292 7.48 6.62 12.99
CA TRP A 292 8.10 7.07 14.23
C TRP A 292 7.28 8.15 14.94
N ASP A 293 6.04 8.38 14.52
CA ASP A 293 5.16 9.47 15.01
C ASP A 293 5.73 10.90 14.85
N VAL A 294 6.82 11.05 14.09
CA VAL A 294 7.40 12.34 13.73
C VAL A 294 7.04 12.67 12.30
N PRO A 295 6.20 13.69 12.03
CA PRO A 295 5.89 14.08 10.66
C PRO A 295 7.12 14.73 10.00
N ILE A 296 7.35 14.38 8.74
CA ILE A 296 8.43 15.00 7.93
C ILE A 296 7.86 16.04 6.98
N ARG A 297 8.64 17.11 6.73
CA ARG A 297 8.40 18.14 5.72
C ARG A 297 9.67 18.34 4.92
N ILE A 298 9.69 17.88 3.69
CA ILE A 298 10.90 17.86 2.85
C ILE A 298 11.51 19.26 2.66
N GLY A 299 10.68 20.29 2.47
CA GLY A 299 11.15 21.68 2.33
C GLY A 299 11.73 22.31 3.59
N MET A 300 11.65 21.64 4.73
CA MET A 300 12.21 22.13 5.98
C MET A 300 13.54 21.45 6.37
N GLN A 301 14.05 20.55 5.55
CA GLN A 301 15.26 19.76 5.84
C GLN A 301 16.44 20.65 6.27
N GLU A 302 16.76 21.67 5.47
CA GLU A 302 17.87 22.56 5.75
C GLU A 302 17.64 23.38 7.05
N ALA A 303 16.41 23.85 7.27
CA ALA A 303 16.03 24.57 8.47
C ALA A 303 16.11 23.69 9.72
N GLU A 304 15.69 22.43 9.62
CA GLU A 304 15.74 21.47 10.73
C GLU A 304 17.18 21.02 11.03
N LEU A 305 18.02 20.83 10.03
CA LEU A 305 19.44 20.57 10.25
C LEU A 305 20.12 21.77 10.94
N ALA A 306 19.86 23.00 10.50
CA ALA A 306 20.36 24.21 11.15
C ALA A 306 19.81 24.36 12.58
N ARG A 307 18.57 23.93 12.84
CA ARG A 307 18.02 23.88 14.21
C ARG A 307 18.74 22.84 15.06
N ALA A 308 18.99 21.65 14.52
CA ALA A 308 19.75 20.60 15.21
C ALA A 308 21.15 21.10 15.58
N ASP A 309 21.85 21.80 14.70
CA ASP A 309 23.18 22.36 14.96
C ASP A 309 23.16 23.45 16.06
N ARG A 310 22.13 24.33 16.09
CA ARG A 310 21.95 25.29 17.14
C ARG A 310 21.71 24.62 18.51
N VAL A 311 20.81 23.64 18.54
CA VAL A 311 20.51 22.90 19.77
C VAL A 311 21.72 22.08 20.24
N ALA A 312 22.52 21.51 19.31
CA ALA A 312 23.79 20.88 19.65
C ALA A 312 24.78 21.88 20.31
N GLY A 313 24.86 23.11 19.80
CA GLY A 313 25.65 24.19 20.45
C GLY A 313 25.17 24.55 21.83
N GLU A 314 23.84 24.59 22.06
CA GLU A 314 23.28 24.84 23.42
C GLU A 314 23.58 23.68 24.36
N LEU A 315 23.51 22.42 23.88
CA LEU A 315 23.89 21.25 24.67
C LEU A 315 25.36 21.23 25.02
N GLU A 316 26.24 21.56 24.04
CA GLU A 316 27.67 21.67 24.32
C GLU A 316 28.00 22.79 25.32
N ALA A 317 27.30 23.93 25.26
CA ALA A 317 27.43 25.00 26.23
C ALA A 317 26.93 24.62 27.64
N LEU A 318 25.87 23.79 27.72
CA LEU A 318 25.31 23.31 28.98
C LEU A 318 26.13 22.17 29.58
N LEU A 319 26.75 21.32 28.76
CA LEU A 319 27.50 20.12 29.13
C LEU A 319 28.86 20.09 28.43
N PRO A 320 29.75 21.04 28.71
CA PRO A 320 30.97 21.26 27.94
C PRO A 320 31.89 20.01 27.96
N GLY A 321 32.25 19.53 26.79
CA GLY A 321 33.16 18.40 26.60
C GLY A 321 32.57 17.02 26.95
N GLN A 322 31.37 16.93 27.52
CA GLN A 322 30.80 15.64 27.96
C GLN A 322 30.47 14.71 26.78
N PHE A 323 30.02 15.27 25.67
CA PHE A 323 29.77 14.47 24.47
C PHE A 323 31.04 13.80 23.92
N LYS A 324 32.14 14.58 23.88
CA LYS A 324 33.46 14.09 23.47
C LYS A 324 33.99 13.03 24.44
N ALA A 325 33.90 13.33 25.75
CA ALA A 325 34.34 12.41 26.80
C ALA A 325 33.59 11.09 26.77
N ALA A 326 32.25 11.09 26.46
CA ALA A 326 31.46 9.89 26.27
C ALA A 326 31.95 9.07 25.06
N GLY A 327 32.33 9.73 23.97
CA GLY A 327 32.89 9.08 22.78
C GLY A 327 34.26 8.45 23.07
N GLU A 328 35.14 9.17 23.78
CA GLU A 328 36.45 8.66 24.18
C GLU A 328 36.33 7.45 25.13
N ALA A 329 35.43 7.51 26.10
CA ALA A 329 35.15 6.40 27.01
C ALA A 329 34.66 5.15 26.25
N LYS A 330 33.75 5.30 25.30
CA LYS A 330 33.28 4.19 24.43
C LYS A 330 34.43 3.63 23.58
N ARG A 331 35.28 4.49 23.01
CA ARG A 331 36.44 4.06 22.22
C ARG A 331 37.46 3.31 23.08
N ALA A 332 37.67 3.76 24.32
CA ALA A 332 38.53 3.08 25.26
C ALA A 332 38.04 1.67 25.62
N ALA A 333 36.71 1.50 25.69
CA ALA A 333 36.05 0.23 26.02
C ALA A 333 36.06 -0.81 24.90
N LEU A 334 36.45 -0.45 23.66
CA LEU A 334 36.55 -1.41 22.56
C LEU A 334 37.70 -2.39 22.78
N THR A 335 37.51 -3.65 22.35
CA THR A 335 38.57 -4.65 22.39
C THR A 335 39.68 -4.33 21.36
N PRO A 336 40.88 -4.86 21.55
CA PRO A 336 41.99 -4.68 20.60
C PRO A 336 41.60 -5.11 19.17
N GLU A 337 40.88 -6.24 19.05
CA GLU A 337 40.41 -6.79 17.77
C GLU A 337 39.40 -5.84 17.09
N GLN A 338 38.47 -5.24 17.85
CA GLN A 338 37.54 -4.26 17.36
C GLN A 338 38.25 -2.99 16.88
N LYS A 339 39.23 -2.50 17.61
CA LYS A 339 40.06 -1.35 17.21
C LYS A 339 40.79 -1.63 15.91
N GLN A 340 41.44 -2.81 15.80
CA GLN A 340 42.14 -3.22 14.59
C GLN A 340 41.21 -3.34 13.39
N ALA A 341 40.01 -3.89 13.60
CA ALA A 341 39.00 -4.01 12.54
C ALA A 341 38.49 -2.63 12.04
N LEU A 342 38.34 -1.64 12.93
CA LEU A 342 38.00 -0.27 12.57
C LEU A 342 39.10 0.45 11.80
N ASP A 343 40.37 0.25 12.20
CA ASP A 343 41.53 0.92 11.59
C ASP A 343 41.90 0.31 10.22
N SER A 344 41.41 -0.90 9.90
CA SER A 344 41.62 -1.57 8.61
C SER A 344 40.68 -0.93 7.53
N PRO A 345 41.20 -0.69 6.31
CA PRO A 345 40.38 -0.20 5.22
C PRO A 345 39.20 -1.15 4.93
N PRO A 346 37.96 -0.64 4.66
CA PRO A 346 36.80 -1.50 4.46
C PRO A 346 36.96 -2.58 3.36
N ILE A 347 37.72 -2.25 2.31
CA ILE A 347 37.97 -3.16 1.17
C ILE A 347 38.87 -4.33 1.53
N ASP A 348 39.72 -4.18 2.56
CA ASP A 348 40.71 -5.18 2.97
C ASP A 348 40.22 -6.05 4.15
N ARG A 349 39.02 -5.74 4.68
CA ARG A 349 38.44 -6.48 5.82
C ARG A 349 37.98 -7.87 5.41
N SER A 350 38.40 -8.88 6.15
CA SER A 350 37.78 -10.21 6.11
C SER A 350 36.32 -10.14 6.61
N GLU A 351 35.52 -11.16 6.35
CA GLU A 351 34.13 -11.24 6.80
C GLU A 351 33.99 -11.08 8.33
N SER A 352 34.91 -11.72 9.08
CA SER A 352 34.98 -11.58 10.54
C SER A 352 35.34 -10.16 10.98
N GLN A 353 36.28 -9.52 10.29
CA GLN A 353 36.62 -8.11 10.57
C GLN A 353 35.50 -7.12 10.19
N GLN A 354 34.77 -7.40 9.12
CA GLN A 354 33.56 -6.58 8.77
C GLN A 354 32.53 -6.64 9.89
N LYS A 355 32.27 -7.83 10.45
CA LYS A 355 31.35 -7.99 11.57
C LYS A 355 31.84 -7.26 12.82
N LEU A 356 33.10 -7.44 13.19
CA LEU A 356 33.70 -6.75 14.36
C LEU A 356 33.72 -5.24 14.19
N ALA A 357 33.98 -4.73 12.97
CA ALA A 357 33.91 -3.30 12.68
C ALA A 357 32.49 -2.75 12.81
N ALA A 358 31.47 -3.45 12.29
CA ALA A 358 30.08 -3.06 12.43
C ALA A 358 29.62 -3.04 13.90
N GLU A 359 30.01 -4.04 14.69
CA GLU A 359 29.75 -4.09 16.13
C GLU A 359 30.43 -2.91 16.87
N ALA A 360 31.67 -2.62 16.49
CA ALA A 360 32.40 -1.50 17.06
C ALA A 360 31.84 -0.13 16.68
N GLU A 361 31.44 0.06 15.43
CA GLU A 361 30.75 1.26 14.95
C GLU A 361 29.42 1.50 15.72
N ALA A 362 28.63 0.43 15.91
CA ALA A 362 27.42 0.50 16.74
C ALA A 362 27.71 0.85 18.20
N ALA A 363 28.76 0.27 18.77
CA ALA A 363 29.19 0.55 20.15
C ALA A 363 29.68 2.00 20.34
N LEU A 364 30.31 2.58 19.32
CA LEU A 364 30.83 3.95 19.35
C LEU A 364 29.75 5.04 19.21
N GLN A 365 28.53 4.68 18.84
CA GLN A 365 27.46 5.69 18.69
C GLN A 365 27.19 6.39 20.04
N VAL A 366 27.39 7.70 20.06
CA VAL A 366 27.03 8.57 21.16
C VAL A 366 25.84 9.43 20.73
N THR A 367 24.88 9.56 21.63
CA THR A 367 23.72 10.44 21.40
C THR A 367 23.65 11.45 22.54
N TRP A 368 23.12 12.64 22.24
CA TRP A 368 22.90 13.65 23.30
C TRP A 368 21.92 13.14 24.35
N ALA A 369 21.00 12.25 24.02
CA ALA A 369 20.12 11.62 24.99
C ALA A 369 20.88 10.80 26.04
N MET A 370 21.96 10.09 25.62
CA MET A 370 22.83 9.36 26.55
C MET A 370 23.59 10.34 27.47
N VAL A 371 24.18 11.39 26.91
CA VAL A 371 24.93 12.40 27.67
C VAL A 371 24.01 13.13 28.64
N ALA A 372 22.80 13.52 28.21
CA ALA A 372 21.82 14.23 29.06
C ALA A 372 21.27 13.34 30.19
N ARG A 373 21.24 12.00 30.02
CA ARG A 373 20.83 11.08 31.10
C ARG A 373 21.78 11.14 32.28
N ASP A 374 23.08 11.26 32.01
CA ASP A 374 24.15 11.22 32.99
C ASP A 374 24.60 12.62 33.43
N ALA A 375 23.88 13.67 33.00
CA ALA A 375 24.13 15.06 33.33
C ALA A 375 23.93 15.36 34.84
N PRO A 376 24.60 16.41 35.41
CA PRO A 376 24.38 16.89 36.78
C PRO A 376 22.91 17.21 37.06
N ALA A 377 22.47 16.98 38.29
CA ALA A 377 21.06 17.07 38.67
C ALA A 377 20.42 18.43 38.41
N ASP A 378 21.18 19.52 38.55
CA ASP A 378 20.75 20.91 38.37
C ASP A 378 20.47 21.29 36.91
N VAL A 379 21.10 20.62 35.95
CA VAL A 379 20.91 20.87 34.50
C VAL A 379 20.27 19.72 33.73
N ARG A 380 20.02 18.57 34.36
CA ARG A 380 19.59 17.33 33.75
C ARG A 380 18.28 17.46 32.97
N ASP A 381 17.27 18.09 33.54
CA ASP A 381 15.96 18.21 32.90
C ASP A 381 16.04 19.11 31.67
N LYS A 382 16.80 20.21 31.74
CA LYS A 382 17.05 21.05 30.57
C LYS A 382 17.86 20.33 29.51
N ALA A 383 18.88 19.57 29.91
CA ALA A 383 19.67 18.77 28.97
C ALA A 383 18.82 17.70 28.25
N ARG A 384 17.92 17.02 28.96
CA ARG A 384 17.01 16.03 28.39
C ARG A 384 16.05 16.66 27.37
N GLU A 385 15.48 17.82 27.70
CA GLU A 385 14.59 18.52 26.77
C GLU A 385 15.33 18.96 25.49
N LEU A 386 16.51 19.55 25.62
CA LEU A 386 17.34 19.92 24.49
C LEU A 386 17.77 18.68 23.67
N ALA A 387 18.13 17.57 24.32
CA ALA A 387 18.49 16.34 23.64
C ALA A 387 17.30 15.75 22.83
N ARG A 388 16.08 15.88 23.36
CA ARG A 388 14.85 15.51 22.64
C ARG A 388 14.64 16.39 21.40
N GLN A 389 14.76 17.70 21.55
CA GLN A 389 14.65 18.67 20.44
C GLN A 389 15.71 18.43 19.36
N TYR A 390 16.96 18.13 19.78
CA TYR A 390 18.03 17.77 18.86
C TYR A 390 17.71 16.50 18.06
N ALA A 391 17.25 15.44 18.75
CA ALA A 391 16.91 14.17 18.10
C ALA A 391 15.77 14.37 17.10
N GLU A 392 14.71 15.08 17.48
CA GLU A 392 13.58 15.43 16.63
C GLU A 392 14.01 16.18 15.36
N ALA A 393 14.78 17.28 15.53
CA ALA A 393 15.28 18.09 14.41
C ALA A 393 16.21 17.28 13.49
N LYS A 394 17.09 16.45 14.06
CA LYS A 394 18.03 15.61 13.31
C LYS A 394 17.34 14.49 12.55
N GLU A 395 16.29 13.90 13.10
CA GLU A 395 15.51 12.85 12.47
C GLU A 395 14.71 13.40 11.29
N ILE A 396 14.03 14.54 11.47
CA ILE A 396 13.38 15.27 10.38
C ILE A 396 14.39 15.60 9.28
N GLY A 397 15.59 16.11 9.64
CA GLY A 397 16.65 16.44 8.68
C GLY A 397 17.28 15.23 7.96
N ARG A 398 17.29 14.03 8.58
CA ARG A 398 17.87 12.79 7.98
C ARG A 398 16.92 12.00 7.12
N ALA A 399 15.62 12.15 7.27
CA ALA A 399 14.61 11.37 6.54
C ALA A 399 14.64 11.58 5.01
N HIS A 400 15.66 12.28 4.50
CA HIS A 400 15.80 12.72 3.11
C HIS A 400 17.10 12.30 2.42
N VAL A 401 17.90 11.42 3.03
CA VAL A 401 19.12 10.89 2.39
C VAL A 401 18.91 9.49 1.86
#